data_2d309cc2643c86b839334accda833135
#
_entry.id   2d309cc2643c86b839334accda833135
#
_cell.length_a   1.000
_cell.length_b   1.000
_cell.length_c   1.000
_cell.angle_alpha   90.00
_cell.angle_beta   90.00
_cell.angle_gamma   90.00
#
_symmetry.space_group_name_H-M   'P 1'
#
loop_
_entity.id
_entity.type
_entity.pdbx_description
1 polymer ?
#
loop_
_entity_poly.entity_id
_entity_poly.type
_entity_poly.pdbx_seq_one_letter_code
_entity_poly.pdbx_strand_id
1 'polypeptide(L)'
;MSVVGYGDIGKACAIRAKAMGMRVVALRRDPRKSEGDVSVDEMLPLTELRRAMGEGDFIVLALPHTPSTEKMIDSTAIGAMKPSGVLINVGRGAVVDEDALVDALTEGRIGGAGLDVTAVEPLPTGHPFYSLENVLMSFHCADLTDDYHELTMDTFVEHARVYTGDDDGVEGGGRWNLVDKSAGY
;
A
#
# COMPACT_ATOMS: atom_id res chain seq x y z
N MET A 1 -0.44 -10.98 -8.69
CA MET A 1 -0.06 -9.94 -7.70
C MET A 1 -1.13 -9.85 -6.63
N SER A 2 -0.73 -9.70 -5.37
CA SER A 2 -1.64 -9.38 -4.27
C SER A 2 -1.48 -7.93 -3.84
N VAL A 3 -2.59 -7.22 -3.63
CA VAL A 3 -2.62 -5.80 -3.21
C VAL A 3 -3.29 -5.72 -1.84
N VAL A 4 -2.50 -5.38 -0.82
CA VAL A 4 -2.99 -5.23 0.56
C VAL A 4 -3.26 -3.74 0.83
N GLY A 5 -4.54 -3.39 0.84
CA GLY A 5 -5.00 -2.00 0.85
C GLY A 5 -5.41 -1.53 -0.56
N TYR A 6 -6.72 -1.49 -0.80
CA TYR A 6 -7.28 -1.12 -2.09
C TYR A 6 -7.93 0.27 -2.01
N GLY A 7 -7.08 1.28 -1.77
CA GLY A 7 -7.34 2.70 -1.98
C GLY A 7 -6.82 3.16 -3.33
N ASP A 8 -6.56 4.46 -3.52
CA ASP A 8 -6.12 5.03 -4.79
C ASP A 8 -4.81 4.42 -5.28
N ILE A 9 -3.80 4.32 -4.40
CA ILE A 9 -2.51 3.71 -4.74
C ILE A 9 -2.69 2.23 -5.09
N GLY A 10 -3.38 1.46 -4.26
CA GLY A 10 -3.59 0.04 -4.49
C GLY A 10 -4.36 -0.23 -5.79
N LYS A 11 -5.38 0.57 -6.09
CA LYS A 11 -6.13 0.50 -7.34
C LYS A 11 -5.25 0.85 -8.54
N ALA A 12 -4.42 1.90 -8.45
CA ALA A 12 -3.49 2.27 -9.51
C ALA A 12 -2.47 1.17 -9.80
N CYS A 13 -1.98 0.46 -8.77
CA CYS A 13 -1.13 -0.72 -8.92
C CYS A 13 -1.87 -1.87 -9.61
N ALA A 14 -3.11 -2.15 -9.17
CA ALA A 14 -3.93 -3.21 -9.74
C ALA A 14 -4.20 -3.00 -11.24
N ILE A 15 -4.57 -1.79 -11.66
CA ILE A 15 -4.79 -1.42 -13.07
C ILE A 15 -3.55 -1.73 -13.91
N ARG A 16 -2.37 -1.35 -13.42
CA ARG A 16 -1.10 -1.58 -14.12
C ARG A 16 -0.74 -3.05 -14.20
N ALA A 17 -0.94 -3.78 -13.11
CA ALA A 17 -0.72 -5.23 -13.08
C ALA A 17 -1.64 -5.97 -14.06
N LYS A 18 -2.91 -5.60 -14.13
CA LYS A 18 -3.84 -6.16 -15.11
C LYS A 18 -3.39 -5.86 -16.54
N ALA A 19 -2.93 -4.65 -16.84
CA ALA A 19 -2.39 -4.29 -18.16
C ALA A 19 -1.16 -5.11 -18.52
N MET A 20 -0.39 -5.61 -17.54
CA MET A 20 0.74 -6.53 -17.72
C MET A 20 0.32 -8.01 -17.76
N GLY A 21 -0.97 -8.31 -17.75
CA GLY A 21 -1.49 -9.69 -17.82
C GLY A 21 -1.45 -10.45 -16.50
N MET A 22 -1.24 -9.78 -15.35
CA MET A 22 -1.21 -10.45 -14.06
C MET A 22 -2.63 -10.76 -13.56
N ARG A 23 -2.78 -11.87 -12.83
CA ARG A 23 -3.92 -12.07 -11.94
C ARG A 23 -3.74 -11.19 -10.71
N VAL A 24 -4.78 -10.43 -10.35
CA VAL A 24 -4.76 -9.50 -9.23
C VAL A 24 -5.77 -9.92 -8.17
N VAL A 25 -5.27 -10.15 -6.95
CA VAL A 25 -6.08 -10.35 -5.73
C VAL A 25 -5.89 -9.12 -4.86
N ALA A 26 -6.95 -8.45 -4.48
CA ALA A 26 -6.86 -7.25 -3.65
C ALA A 26 -7.61 -7.41 -2.33
N LEU A 27 -7.10 -6.76 -1.28
CA LEU A 27 -7.70 -6.76 0.04
C LEU A 27 -8.09 -5.35 0.46
N ARG A 28 -9.28 -5.24 1.02
CA ARG A 28 -9.74 -4.02 1.68
C ARG A 28 -10.66 -4.32 2.85
N ARG A 29 -10.85 -3.35 3.75
CA ARG A 29 -11.68 -3.48 4.95
C ARG A 29 -13.13 -3.86 4.60
N ASP A 30 -13.73 -3.21 3.60
CA ASP A 30 -15.08 -3.52 3.10
C ASP A 30 -15.02 -3.85 1.60
N PRO A 31 -14.96 -5.14 1.23
CA PRO A 31 -14.88 -5.58 -0.16
C PRO A 31 -16.03 -5.07 -1.05
N ARG A 32 -17.22 -4.86 -0.48
CA ARG A 32 -18.43 -4.43 -1.21
C ARG A 32 -18.24 -3.07 -1.90
N LYS A 33 -17.36 -2.20 -1.35
CA LYS A 33 -17.04 -0.89 -1.95
C LYS A 33 -16.31 -0.97 -3.30
N SER A 34 -15.90 -2.17 -3.70
CA SER A 34 -15.21 -2.41 -4.98
C SER A 34 -15.88 -3.54 -5.77
N GLU A 35 -17.15 -3.81 -5.48
CA GLU A 35 -17.93 -4.79 -6.24
C GLU A 35 -18.02 -4.34 -7.71
N GLY A 36 -17.71 -5.26 -8.64
CA GLY A 36 -17.69 -4.96 -10.07
C GLY A 36 -16.46 -4.24 -10.59
N ASP A 37 -15.42 -3.99 -9.76
CA ASP A 37 -14.18 -3.38 -10.23
C ASP A 37 -13.38 -4.36 -11.09
N VAL A 38 -13.30 -4.09 -12.38
CA VAL A 38 -12.62 -4.93 -13.40
C VAL A 38 -11.10 -4.96 -13.25
N SER A 39 -10.54 -4.11 -12.39
CA SER A 39 -9.09 -4.04 -12.15
C SER A 39 -8.59 -5.14 -11.22
N VAL A 40 -9.48 -5.94 -10.64
CA VAL A 40 -9.14 -7.08 -9.78
C VAL A 40 -9.89 -8.33 -10.23
N ASP A 41 -9.24 -9.47 -10.10
CA ASP A 41 -9.87 -10.78 -10.36
C ASP A 41 -10.60 -11.29 -9.11
N GLU A 42 -10.13 -10.86 -7.92
CA GLU A 42 -10.73 -11.24 -6.66
C GLU A 42 -10.53 -10.16 -5.60
N MET A 43 -11.62 -9.77 -4.92
CA MET A 43 -11.59 -8.82 -3.81
C MET A 43 -11.88 -9.55 -2.49
N LEU A 44 -10.97 -9.44 -1.54
CA LEU A 44 -11.01 -10.14 -0.26
C LEU A 44 -11.10 -9.17 0.93
N PRO A 45 -11.67 -9.60 2.04
CA PRO A 45 -11.56 -8.88 3.31
C PRO A 45 -10.13 -9.05 3.89
N LEU A 46 -9.71 -8.13 4.78
CA LEU A 46 -8.40 -8.20 5.42
C LEU A 46 -8.19 -9.48 6.27
N THR A 47 -9.26 -10.16 6.68
CA THR A 47 -9.19 -11.45 7.37
C THR A 47 -8.58 -12.57 6.52
N GLU A 48 -8.58 -12.41 5.18
CA GLU A 48 -7.98 -13.34 4.23
C GLU A 48 -6.51 -13.00 3.89
N LEU A 49 -5.86 -12.17 4.72
CA LEU A 49 -4.48 -11.70 4.48
C LEU A 49 -3.52 -12.85 4.17
N ARG A 50 -3.50 -13.88 5.01
CA ARG A 50 -2.57 -15.00 4.83
C ARG A 50 -2.76 -15.73 3.51
N ARG A 51 -4.00 -15.89 3.07
CA ARG A 51 -4.31 -16.47 1.77
C ARG A 51 -3.74 -15.61 0.64
N ALA A 52 -4.00 -14.30 0.68
CA ALA A 52 -3.50 -13.39 -0.33
C ALA A 52 -1.97 -13.30 -0.36
N MET A 53 -1.31 -13.34 0.81
CA MET A 53 0.16 -13.41 0.90
C MET A 53 0.70 -14.66 0.20
N GLY A 54 0.06 -15.81 0.37
CA GLY A 54 0.49 -17.08 -0.24
C GLY A 54 0.21 -17.20 -1.74
N GLU A 55 -0.78 -16.49 -2.27
CA GLU A 55 -1.12 -16.54 -3.69
C GLU A 55 -0.25 -15.61 -4.55
N GLY A 56 0.24 -14.51 -3.99
CA GLY A 56 0.99 -13.49 -4.73
C GLY A 56 2.44 -13.87 -5.04
N ASP A 57 2.91 -13.53 -6.24
CA ASP A 57 4.34 -13.49 -6.56
C ASP A 57 4.93 -12.12 -6.21
N PHE A 58 4.11 -11.07 -6.30
CA PHE A 58 4.36 -9.73 -5.81
C PHE A 58 3.25 -9.35 -4.84
N ILE A 59 3.62 -8.88 -3.65
CA ILE A 59 2.71 -8.41 -2.62
C ILE A 59 2.94 -6.92 -2.42
N VAL A 60 1.95 -6.09 -2.81
CA VAL A 60 2.03 -4.63 -2.68
C VAL A 60 1.23 -4.20 -1.46
N LEU A 61 1.89 -3.52 -0.53
CA LEU A 61 1.28 -2.92 0.66
C LEU A 61 1.01 -1.44 0.38
N ALA A 62 -0.26 -1.07 0.42
CA ALA A 62 -0.75 0.31 0.24
C ALA A 62 -1.76 0.66 1.35
N LEU A 63 -1.41 0.30 2.58
CA LEU A 63 -2.21 0.53 3.78
C LEU A 63 -1.75 1.79 4.52
N PRO A 64 -2.67 2.55 5.11
CA PRO A 64 -2.32 3.56 6.11
C PRO A 64 -1.86 2.88 7.40
N HIS A 65 -1.02 3.58 8.19
CA HIS A 65 -0.72 3.17 9.55
C HIS A 65 -1.89 3.56 10.48
N THR A 66 -2.44 2.58 11.16
CA THR A 66 -3.49 2.73 12.17
C THR A 66 -3.24 1.70 13.27
N PRO A 67 -3.88 1.81 14.45
CA PRO A 67 -3.75 0.77 15.48
C PRO A 67 -4.12 -0.64 14.99
N SER A 68 -4.97 -0.76 13.99
CA SER A 68 -5.38 -2.06 13.44
C SER A 68 -4.48 -2.58 12.32
N THR A 69 -3.59 -1.76 11.77
CA THR A 69 -2.65 -2.14 10.70
C THR A 69 -1.21 -2.15 11.17
N GLU A 70 -0.93 -1.68 12.39
CA GLU A 70 0.40 -1.75 12.99
C GLU A 70 0.88 -3.20 13.07
N LYS A 71 2.07 -3.47 12.50
CA LYS A 71 2.67 -4.81 12.40
C LYS A 71 1.71 -5.89 11.86
N MET A 72 0.73 -5.48 11.04
CA MET A 72 -0.22 -6.44 10.43
C MET A 72 0.51 -7.48 9.56
N ILE A 73 1.61 -7.09 8.94
CA ILE A 73 2.49 -7.98 8.16
C ILE A 73 3.56 -8.52 9.12
N ASP A 74 3.16 -9.46 9.94
CA ASP A 74 3.98 -10.14 10.94
C ASP A 74 4.71 -11.36 10.36
N SER A 75 5.45 -12.06 11.20
CA SER A 75 6.17 -13.28 10.81
C SER A 75 5.26 -14.36 10.23
N THR A 76 4.00 -14.42 10.67
CA THR A 76 3.01 -15.38 10.19
C THR A 76 2.53 -15.03 8.78
N ALA A 77 2.29 -13.74 8.53
CA ALA A 77 1.92 -13.24 7.21
C ALA A 77 3.07 -13.39 6.21
N ILE A 78 4.29 -13.02 6.61
CA ILE A 78 5.51 -13.19 5.80
C ILE A 78 5.78 -14.67 5.52
N GLY A 79 5.62 -15.53 6.53
CA GLY A 79 5.79 -16.99 6.39
C GLY A 79 4.77 -17.67 5.47
N ALA A 80 3.67 -17.00 5.13
CA ALA A 80 2.72 -17.50 4.15
C ALA A 80 3.13 -17.19 2.70
N MET A 81 4.10 -16.29 2.48
CA MET A 81 4.56 -15.90 1.14
C MET A 81 5.27 -17.07 0.43
N LYS A 82 5.25 -17.02 -0.89
CA LYS A 82 6.06 -17.93 -1.72
C LYS A 82 7.55 -17.68 -1.49
N PRO A 83 8.42 -18.70 -1.57
CA PRO A 83 9.86 -18.50 -1.49
C PRO A 83 10.43 -17.55 -2.55
N SER A 84 9.79 -17.43 -3.70
CA SER A 84 10.12 -16.47 -4.75
C SER A 84 9.37 -15.14 -4.64
N GLY A 85 8.49 -15.01 -3.65
CA GLY A 85 7.62 -13.83 -3.49
C GLY A 85 8.41 -12.58 -3.11
N VAL A 86 7.98 -11.43 -3.62
CA VAL A 86 8.58 -10.13 -3.34
C VAL A 86 7.56 -9.26 -2.62
N LEU A 87 7.95 -8.73 -1.45
CA LEU A 87 7.16 -7.78 -0.68
C LEU A 87 7.50 -6.35 -1.12
N ILE A 88 6.49 -5.54 -1.44
CA ILE A 88 6.68 -4.15 -1.84
C ILE A 88 5.86 -3.26 -0.90
N ASN A 89 6.52 -2.36 -0.16
CA ASN A 89 5.85 -1.45 0.75
C ASN A 89 5.96 -0.01 0.27
N VAL A 90 4.84 0.55 -0.17
CA VAL A 90 4.66 1.96 -0.56
C VAL A 90 3.62 2.66 0.33
N GLY A 91 3.24 2.02 1.43
CA GLY A 91 2.28 2.55 2.40
C GLY A 91 2.96 3.23 3.58
N ARG A 92 3.16 2.48 4.68
CA ARG A 92 3.86 2.93 5.88
C ARG A 92 4.71 1.79 6.44
N GLY A 93 5.93 2.10 6.91
CA GLY A 93 6.85 1.11 7.46
C GLY A 93 6.28 0.35 8.64
N ALA A 94 5.64 1.05 9.56
CA ALA A 94 5.05 0.47 10.77
C ALA A 94 3.95 -0.61 10.53
N VAL A 95 3.48 -0.76 9.29
CA VAL A 95 2.55 -1.85 8.92
C VAL A 95 3.25 -3.21 8.90
N VAL A 96 4.57 -3.22 8.73
CA VAL A 96 5.40 -4.43 8.68
C VAL A 96 6.15 -4.60 9.99
N ASP A 97 6.25 -5.81 10.49
CA ASP A 97 7.22 -6.18 11.50
C ASP A 97 8.58 -6.30 10.83
N GLU A 98 9.41 -5.26 10.94
CA GLU A 98 10.70 -5.17 10.23
C GLU A 98 11.68 -6.24 10.69
N ASP A 99 11.67 -6.61 11.97
CA ASP A 99 12.55 -7.67 12.49
C ASP A 99 12.20 -9.01 11.80
N ALA A 100 10.90 -9.32 11.71
CA ALA A 100 10.43 -10.51 11.01
C ALA A 100 10.74 -10.50 9.51
N LEU A 101 10.72 -9.31 8.88
CA LEU A 101 11.09 -9.16 7.47
C LEU A 101 12.59 -9.33 7.26
N VAL A 102 13.42 -8.75 8.12
CA VAL A 102 14.89 -8.93 8.11
C VAL A 102 15.27 -10.41 8.22
N ASP A 103 14.67 -11.12 9.18
CA ASP A 103 14.88 -12.56 9.36
C ASP A 103 14.51 -13.35 8.11
N ALA A 104 13.33 -13.06 7.53
CA ALA A 104 12.85 -13.76 6.35
C ALA A 104 13.75 -13.54 5.12
N LEU A 105 14.25 -12.32 4.94
CA LEU A 105 15.15 -11.95 3.84
C LEU A 105 16.55 -12.57 4.03
N THR A 106 17.08 -12.51 5.25
CA THR A 106 18.40 -13.06 5.59
C THR A 106 18.44 -14.57 5.43
N GLU A 107 17.37 -15.26 5.81
CA GLU A 107 17.24 -16.71 5.68
C GLU A 107 16.81 -17.16 4.28
N GLY A 108 16.53 -16.23 3.37
CA GLY A 108 16.04 -16.54 2.02
C GLY A 108 14.67 -17.21 1.99
N ARG A 109 13.84 -16.96 3.00
CA ARG A 109 12.46 -17.51 3.08
C ARG A 109 11.52 -16.84 2.08
N ILE A 110 11.85 -15.63 1.63
CA ILE A 110 11.18 -14.90 0.54
C ILE A 110 12.21 -14.39 -0.47
N GLY A 111 11.76 -14.10 -1.68
CA GLY A 111 12.64 -13.71 -2.79
C GLY A 111 13.27 -12.34 -2.64
N GLY A 112 12.57 -11.38 -2.01
CA GLY A 112 13.08 -10.04 -1.81
C GLY A 112 12.07 -9.06 -1.28
N ALA A 113 12.51 -7.80 -1.09
CA ALA A 113 11.64 -6.70 -0.72
C ALA A 113 11.99 -5.41 -1.48
N GLY A 114 10.95 -4.61 -1.80
CA GLY A 114 11.04 -3.24 -2.28
C GLY A 114 10.42 -2.30 -1.24
N LEU A 115 11.22 -1.43 -0.62
CA LEU A 115 10.79 -0.61 0.51
C LEU A 115 10.96 0.88 0.18
N ASP A 116 9.87 1.60 -0.01
CA ASP A 116 9.89 3.05 -0.08
C ASP A 116 9.80 3.68 1.32
N VAL A 117 9.30 2.92 2.29
CA VAL A 117 9.05 3.36 3.66
C VAL A 117 9.61 2.36 4.67
N THR A 118 10.06 2.87 5.82
CA THR A 118 10.57 2.08 6.95
C THR A 118 9.89 2.50 8.26
N ALA A 119 9.96 1.67 9.32
CA ALA A 119 9.28 1.95 10.59
C ALA A 119 9.88 3.20 11.28
N VAL A 120 11.17 3.41 11.10
CA VAL A 120 11.89 4.61 11.56
C VAL A 120 12.52 5.29 10.35
N GLU A 121 12.18 6.54 10.13
CA GLU A 121 12.68 7.35 9.02
C GLU A 121 13.36 8.63 9.55
N PRO A 122 14.61 8.91 9.12
CA PRO A 122 15.48 8.11 8.25
C PRO A 122 15.88 6.77 8.87
N LEU A 123 16.08 5.75 8.02
CA LEU A 123 16.51 4.42 8.48
C LEU A 123 17.86 4.53 9.22
N PRO A 124 17.98 4.01 10.45
CA PRO A 124 19.20 4.14 11.25
C PRO A 124 20.43 3.54 10.55
N THR A 125 21.57 4.21 10.73
CA THR A 125 22.88 3.72 10.22
C THR A 125 23.16 2.31 10.75
N GLY A 126 23.57 1.42 9.85
CA GLY A 126 23.88 0.03 10.22
C GLY A 126 22.68 -0.90 10.26
N HIS A 127 21.49 -0.42 9.87
CA HIS A 127 20.33 -1.30 9.75
C HIS A 127 20.58 -2.43 8.73
N PRO A 128 20.15 -3.68 9.01
CA PRO A 128 20.41 -4.83 8.14
C PRO A 128 19.98 -4.63 6.68
N PHE A 129 18.90 -3.89 6.41
CA PHE A 129 18.43 -3.64 5.04
C PHE A 129 19.51 -3.05 4.12
N TYR A 130 20.48 -2.28 4.64
CA TYR A 130 21.56 -1.71 3.83
C TYR A 130 22.53 -2.77 3.27
N SER A 131 22.57 -3.95 3.86
CA SER A 131 23.51 -5.02 3.48
C SER A 131 22.85 -6.21 2.77
N LEU A 132 21.50 -6.25 2.71
CA LEU A 132 20.78 -7.33 2.07
C LEU A 132 20.68 -7.09 0.55
N GLU A 133 21.24 -7.99 -0.26
CA GLU A 133 21.25 -7.90 -1.73
C GLU A 133 19.86 -8.08 -2.36
N ASN A 134 18.93 -8.70 -1.63
CA ASN A 134 17.56 -8.91 -2.05
C ASN A 134 16.58 -7.81 -1.56
N VAL A 135 17.12 -6.66 -1.15
CA VAL A 135 16.34 -5.49 -0.74
C VAL A 135 16.63 -4.30 -1.65
N LEU A 136 15.59 -3.74 -2.23
CA LEU A 136 15.64 -2.45 -2.91
C LEU A 136 14.98 -1.40 -2.03
N MET A 137 15.68 -0.29 -1.76
CA MET A 137 15.14 0.81 -0.97
C MET A 137 15.07 2.11 -1.76
N SER A 138 14.05 2.89 -1.51
CA SER A 138 13.95 4.31 -1.84
C SER A 138 13.73 5.12 -0.55
N PHE A 139 13.59 6.43 -0.67
CA PHE A 139 13.64 7.33 0.49
C PHE A 139 12.30 8.03 0.73
N HIS A 140 11.22 7.27 0.74
CA HIS A 140 9.84 7.77 0.91
C HIS A 140 9.50 8.82 -0.16
N CYS A 141 9.65 8.40 -1.42
CA CYS A 141 9.53 9.28 -2.58
C CYS A 141 8.56 8.74 -3.65
N ALA A 142 7.75 7.74 -3.32
CA ALA A 142 6.82 7.15 -4.29
C ALA A 142 5.76 8.14 -4.82
N ASP A 143 5.54 9.26 -4.14
CA ASP A 143 4.63 10.35 -4.53
C ASP A 143 5.33 11.54 -5.19
N LEU A 144 6.67 11.56 -5.25
CA LEU A 144 7.43 12.64 -5.89
C LEU A 144 7.40 12.50 -7.40
N THR A 145 6.40 13.13 -8.01
CA THR A 145 6.23 13.23 -9.47
C THR A 145 6.46 14.66 -9.92
N ASP A 146 6.74 14.88 -11.20
CA ASP A 146 7.00 16.21 -11.75
C ASP A 146 5.82 17.19 -11.56
N ASP A 147 4.61 16.65 -11.51
CA ASP A 147 3.34 17.38 -11.34
C ASP A 147 2.80 17.39 -9.89
N TYR A 148 3.58 16.88 -8.93
CA TYR A 148 3.15 16.74 -7.52
C TYR A 148 2.61 18.05 -6.93
N HIS A 149 3.32 19.17 -7.13
CA HIS A 149 2.91 20.46 -6.58
C HIS A 149 1.64 21.00 -7.25
N GLU A 150 1.51 20.82 -8.56
CA GLU A 150 0.35 21.26 -9.33
C GLU A 150 -0.90 20.51 -8.89
N LEU A 151 -0.84 19.17 -8.87
CA LEU A 151 -1.94 18.32 -8.42
C LEU A 151 -2.34 18.57 -6.96
N THR A 152 -1.37 18.84 -6.08
CA THR A 152 -1.63 19.18 -4.68
C THR A 152 -2.36 20.51 -4.56
N MET A 153 -1.93 21.52 -5.32
CA MET A 153 -2.58 22.84 -5.31
C MET A 153 -3.98 22.80 -5.91
N ASP A 154 -4.18 22.06 -6.99
CA ASP A 154 -5.50 21.89 -7.61
C ASP A 154 -6.48 21.25 -6.63
N THR A 155 -6.05 20.17 -5.97
CA THR A 155 -6.85 19.51 -4.92
C THR A 155 -7.18 20.45 -3.77
N PHE A 156 -6.21 21.25 -3.31
CA PHE A 156 -6.43 22.23 -2.24
C PHE A 156 -7.43 23.31 -2.66
N VAL A 157 -7.28 23.88 -3.85
CA VAL A 157 -8.18 24.91 -4.38
C VAL A 157 -9.60 24.40 -4.51
N GLU A 158 -9.77 23.18 -5.02
CA GLU A 158 -11.09 22.56 -5.13
C GLU A 158 -11.76 22.38 -3.76
N HIS A 159 -11.04 21.87 -2.77
CA HIS A 159 -11.55 21.74 -1.40
C HIS A 159 -11.86 23.10 -0.76
N ALA A 160 -11.03 24.12 -1.02
CA ALA A 160 -11.26 25.47 -0.51
C ALA A 160 -12.56 26.07 -1.08
N ARG A 161 -12.81 25.90 -2.37
CA ARG A 161 -14.07 26.35 -3.01
C ARG A 161 -15.30 25.72 -2.38
N VAL A 162 -15.28 24.40 -2.19
CA VAL A 162 -16.37 23.69 -1.50
C VAL A 162 -16.54 24.17 -0.06
N TYR A 163 -15.44 24.47 0.63
CA TYR A 163 -15.49 24.96 2.02
C TYR A 163 -16.04 26.39 2.13
N THR A 164 -15.69 27.27 1.19
CA THR A 164 -16.14 28.67 1.17
C THR A 164 -17.56 28.85 0.62
N GLY A 165 -18.12 27.81 0.02
CA GLY A 165 -19.44 27.89 -0.63
C GLY A 165 -19.40 28.56 -2.02
N ASP A 166 -18.21 28.75 -2.59
CA ASP A 166 -17.99 29.26 -3.95
C ASP A 166 -18.13 28.13 -5.01
N ASP A 167 -18.92 27.11 -4.70
CA ASP A 167 -19.16 25.98 -5.59
C ASP A 167 -20.22 26.35 -6.62
N ASP A 168 -19.79 26.76 -7.81
CA ASP A 168 -20.65 27.11 -8.96
C ASP A 168 -21.34 25.87 -9.59
N GLY A 169 -21.63 24.84 -8.78
CA GLY A 169 -22.42 23.68 -9.22
C GLY A 169 -21.61 22.67 -10.05
N VAL A 170 -20.38 22.40 -9.69
CA VAL A 170 -19.65 21.24 -10.24
C VAL A 170 -20.43 19.97 -9.86
N GLU A 171 -20.97 19.29 -10.87
CA GLU A 171 -21.65 18.01 -10.69
C GLU A 171 -20.68 17.03 -9.99
N GLY A 172 -21.00 16.72 -8.74
CA GLY A 172 -20.15 15.88 -7.90
C GLY A 172 -19.56 16.60 -6.68
N GLY A 173 -19.92 17.85 -6.39
CA GLY A 173 -19.47 18.68 -5.26
C GLY A 173 -19.74 18.09 -3.87
N GLY A 174 -19.51 16.79 -3.70
CA GLY A 174 -19.44 16.11 -2.44
C GLY A 174 -18.06 16.30 -1.83
N ARG A 175 -18.01 16.48 -0.51
CA ARG A 175 -16.77 16.47 0.27
C ARG A 175 -16.07 15.12 0.07
N TRP A 176 -15.20 15.01 -0.92
CA TRP A 176 -14.38 13.84 -1.18
C TRP A 176 -13.07 13.92 -0.38
N ASN A 177 -12.45 12.79 -0.13
CA ASN A 177 -11.22 12.67 0.69
C ASN A 177 -11.37 13.21 2.13
N LEU A 178 -12.57 13.12 2.71
CA LEU A 178 -12.73 13.45 4.13
C LEU A 178 -12.01 12.42 4.99
N VAL A 179 -11.14 12.91 5.87
CA VAL A 179 -10.48 12.08 6.86
C VAL A 179 -11.48 11.71 7.96
N ASP A 180 -11.72 10.42 8.13
CA ASP A 180 -12.40 9.88 9.29
C ASP A 180 -11.40 9.80 10.46
N LYS A 181 -11.47 10.78 11.37
CA LYS A 181 -10.56 10.86 12.54
C LYS A 181 -10.67 9.65 13.47
N SER A 182 -11.80 8.96 13.48
CA SER A 182 -11.98 7.75 14.30
C SER A 182 -11.33 6.52 13.65
N ALA A 183 -11.31 6.49 12.33
CA ALA A 183 -10.67 5.44 11.55
C ALA A 183 -9.15 5.67 11.32
N GLY A 184 -8.68 6.91 11.54
CA GLY A 184 -7.27 7.29 11.40
C GLY A 184 -6.82 7.61 9.97
N TYR A 185 -7.75 7.75 9.03
CA TYR A 185 -7.47 8.11 7.62
C TYR A 185 -8.73 8.58 6.89
#